data_3b05c11bea41f654f221e1925a1c8848
#
_entry.id   3b05c11bea41f654f221e1925a1c8848
#
_cell.length_a   1.000
_cell.length_b   1.000
_cell.length_c   1.000
_cell.angle_alpha   90.00
_cell.angle_beta   90.00
_cell.angle_gamma   90.00
#
_symmetry.space_group_name_H-M   'P 1'
#
loop_
_entity.id
_entity.type
_entity.pdbx_description
1 polymer ?
#
loop_
_entity_poly.entity_id
_entity_poly.type
_entity_poly.pdbx_seq_one_letter_code
_entity_poly.pdbx_strand_id
1 'polypeptide(L)'
;MPTLYKTGRFIWGKWTAGNSVTVLDGDFVSKVNGAVVKTTAWVDILWVAAGEQTFASDNETVAKKDLQYISVDDYARYKIVITGWTITKADEWKYYDILADQTVDGTTESAATWQLKMEEYLSSTLAIFSVANK
;
A
#
# COMPACT_ATOMS: atom_id res chain seq x y z
N MET A 1 -10.67 -2.23 13.53
CA MET A 1 -9.50 -1.37 13.77
C MET A 1 -8.25 -2.19 13.89
N PRO A 2 -7.34 -2.06 12.98
CA PRO A 2 -6.10 -2.81 13.11
C PRO A 2 -5.31 -2.34 14.32
N THR A 3 -4.67 -3.26 14.94
CA THR A 3 -3.77 -2.98 16.03
C THR A 3 -2.37 -2.82 15.48
N LEU A 4 -1.55 -2.10 16.16
CA LEU A 4 -0.14 -2.07 15.83
C LEU A 4 0.51 -3.36 16.28
N TYR A 5 1.17 -4.03 15.39
CA TYR A 5 1.79 -5.30 15.70
C TYR A 5 3.28 -5.18 15.73
N LYS A 6 3.81 -4.69 14.63
CA LYS A 6 5.23 -4.50 14.50
C LYS A 6 5.45 -3.14 13.92
N THR A 7 6.23 -2.34 14.60
CA THR A 7 6.63 -1.07 14.08
C THR A 7 8.09 -1.14 13.73
N GLY A 8 8.36 -0.91 12.47
CA GLY A 8 9.69 -0.59 12.03
C GLY A 8 9.83 0.91 12.13
N ARG A 9 10.96 1.37 12.55
CA ARG A 9 11.12 2.79 12.77
C ARG A 9 11.64 3.52 11.56
N PHE A 10 12.52 2.89 10.82
CA PHE A 10 13.21 3.58 9.76
C PHE A 10 13.42 2.68 8.56
N ILE A 11 13.07 3.21 7.41
CA ILE A 11 13.40 2.64 6.13
C ILE A 11 14.16 3.70 5.37
N TRP A 12 15.27 3.34 4.76
CA TRP A 12 16.01 4.26 3.96
C TRP A 12 15.25 4.58 2.68
N GLY A 13 14.95 5.86 2.50
CA GLY A 13 14.41 6.33 1.24
C GLY A 13 15.53 6.50 0.25
N LYS A 14 15.43 5.81 -0.85
CA LYS A 14 16.38 5.90 -1.93
C LYS A 14 15.61 6.04 -3.23
N TRP A 15 15.89 7.04 -3.96
CA TRP A 15 15.06 7.46 -5.05
C TRP A 15 15.59 7.13 -6.40
N THR A 16 14.71 6.82 -7.30
CA THR A 16 15.02 6.85 -8.73
C THR A 16 15.10 8.29 -9.16
N ALA A 17 16.18 8.64 -9.85
CA ALA A 17 16.42 10.00 -10.28
C ALA A 17 15.25 10.58 -11.07
N GLY A 18 14.99 11.84 -10.89
CA GLY A 18 14.06 12.59 -11.68
C GLY A 18 12.82 13.12 -10.97
N ASN A 19 12.36 12.47 -9.90
CA ASN A 19 11.14 12.89 -9.23
C ASN A 19 11.24 12.79 -7.73
N SER A 20 10.72 13.78 -7.04
CA SER A 20 10.49 13.65 -5.61
C SER A 20 9.17 12.94 -5.37
N VAL A 21 9.01 12.33 -4.21
CA VAL A 21 7.78 11.67 -3.82
C VAL A 21 7.50 11.94 -2.35
N THR A 22 6.25 12.26 -2.07
CA THR A 22 5.76 12.39 -0.71
C THR A 22 4.94 11.16 -0.37
N VAL A 23 5.37 10.46 0.67
CA VAL A 23 4.63 9.35 1.25
C VAL A 23 3.81 9.93 2.39
N LEU A 24 2.51 9.73 2.36
CA LEU A 24 1.60 10.23 3.36
C LEU A 24 1.37 9.19 4.45
N ASP A 25 0.94 9.64 5.61
CA ASP A 25 0.55 8.73 6.68
C ASP A 25 -0.55 7.79 6.18
N GLY A 26 -0.35 6.50 6.38
CA GLY A 26 -1.30 5.49 5.95
C GLY A 26 -1.07 4.95 4.55
N ASP A 27 -0.16 5.51 3.77
CA ASP A 27 0.14 4.99 2.44
C ASP A 27 0.80 3.62 2.53
N PHE A 28 0.44 2.74 1.61
CA PHE A 28 1.17 1.49 1.44
C PHE A 28 2.49 1.78 0.76
N VAL A 29 3.53 1.16 1.25
CA VAL A 29 4.88 1.35 0.73
C VAL A 29 5.55 0.04 0.42
N SER A 30 6.39 0.09 -0.59
CA SER A 30 7.12 -1.04 -1.11
C SER A 30 8.57 -0.65 -1.32
N LYS A 31 9.35 -1.62 -1.74
CA LYS A 31 10.77 -1.37 -2.04
C LYS A 31 11.06 -1.90 -3.43
N VAL A 32 11.54 -1.03 -4.30
CA VAL A 32 11.87 -1.38 -5.68
C VAL A 32 13.29 -0.90 -5.95
N ASN A 33 14.14 -1.82 -6.36
CA ASN A 33 15.55 -1.52 -6.65
C ASN A 33 16.25 -0.76 -5.52
N GLY A 34 15.93 -1.13 -4.28
CA GLY A 34 16.53 -0.48 -3.13
C GLY A 34 15.89 0.85 -2.74
N ALA A 35 14.89 1.32 -3.46
CA ALA A 35 14.22 2.58 -3.17
C ALA A 35 12.87 2.32 -2.52
N VAL A 36 12.50 3.16 -1.57
CA VAL A 36 11.17 3.17 -1.00
C VAL A 36 10.25 3.87 -1.98
N VAL A 37 9.13 3.24 -2.31
CA VAL A 37 8.15 3.79 -3.24
C VAL A 37 6.75 3.60 -2.66
N LYS A 38 5.82 4.44 -3.10
CA LYS A 38 4.41 4.14 -2.87
C LYS A 38 4.07 2.88 -3.63
N THR A 39 3.33 1.99 -2.99
CA THR A 39 2.94 0.75 -3.65
C THR A 39 2.02 1.04 -4.82
N THR A 40 2.31 0.41 -5.94
CA THR A 40 1.45 0.39 -7.13
C THR A 40 1.15 -1.07 -7.47
N ALA A 41 0.36 -1.29 -8.51
CA ALA A 41 0.05 -2.65 -8.95
C ALA A 41 1.32 -3.46 -9.21
N TRP A 42 1.23 -4.76 -8.96
CA TRP A 42 2.30 -5.74 -9.23
C TRP A 42 3.51 -5.67 -8.29
N VAL A 43 3.47 -4.84 -7.26
CA VAL A 43 4.58 -4.71 -6.31
C VAL A 43 4.08 -5.14 -4.93
N ASP A 44 4.89 -5.91 -4.23
CA ASP A 44 4.52 -6.37 -2.89
C ASP A 44 4.35 -5.20 -1.93
N ILE A 45 3.27 -5.22 -1.18
CA ILE A 45 3.05 -4.27 -0.10
C ILE A 45 3.86 -4.76 1.09
N LEU A 46 4.81 -3.97 1.54
CA LEU A 46 5.68 -4.35 2.64
C LEU A 46 5.32 -3.64 3.95
N TRP A 47 4.95 -2.36 3.85
CA TRP A 47 4.73 -1.53 5.03
C TRP A 47 3.59 -0.56 4.80
N VAL A 48 3.11 -0.02 5.92
CA VAL A 48 2.20 1.13 5.92
C VAL A 48 2.95 2.29 6.56
N ALA A 49 2.97 3.43 5.90
CA ALA A 49 3.67 4.60 6.43
C ALA A 49 3.00 5.09 7.70
N ALA A 50 3.80 5.36 8.72
CA ALA A 50 3.36 5.91 9.99
C ALA A 50 3.89 7.33 10.11
N GLY A 51 3.34 8.21 9.30
CA GLY A 51 3.75 9.60 9.22
C GLY A 51 4.16 9.99 7.82
N GLU A 52 4.18 11.27 7.56
CA GLU A 52 4.50 11.80 6.24
C GLU A 52 6.00 11.99 6.08
N GLN A 53 6.54 11.65 4.90
CA GLN A 53 7.92 11.92 4.56
C GLN A 53 8.05 12.19 3.07
N THR A 54 8.81 13.20 2.72
CA THR A 54 9.12 13.52 1.34
C THR A 54 10.55 13.09 1.02
N PHE A 55 10.70 12.32 -0.05
CA PHE A 55 11.99 11.88 -0.55
C PHE A 55 12.33 12.69 -1.79
N ALA A 56 13.45 13.39 -1.74
CA ALA A 56 13.89 14.19 -2.88
C ALA A 56 14.35 13.28 -4.03
N SER A 57 14.38 13.84 -5.22
CA SER A 57 14.67 13.09 -6.43
C SER A 57 16.08 12.50 -6.46
N ASP A 58 16.97 12.94 -5.63
CA ASP A 58 18.36 12.50 -5.63
C ASP A 58 18.83 12.10 -4.24
N ASN A 59 18.05 11.22 -3.62
CA ASN A 59 18.41 10.74 -2.29
C ASN A 59 19.57 9.76 -2.26
N GLU A 60 20.08 9.36 -3.41
CA GLU A 60 21.28 8.52 -3.45
C GLU A 60 22.53 9.27 -3.06
N THR A 61 22.60 10.53 -3.48
CA THR A 61 23.79 11.35 -3.26
C THR A 61 23.62 12.35 -2.14
N VAL A 62 22.41 12.65 -1.75
CA VAL A 62 22.13 13.55 -0.63
C VAL A 62 21.72 12.73 0.59
N ALA A 63 21.40 13.42 1.67
CA ALA A 63 21.00 12.76 2.90
C ALA A 63 19.80 11.85 2.65
N LYS A 64 19.97 10.60 3.02
CA LYS A 64 18.86 9.65 3.02
C LYS A 64 17.89 10.03 4.11
N LYS A 65 16.63 9.77 3.86
CA LYS A 65 15.58 10.04 4.84
C LYS A 65 14.99 8.74 5.35
N ASP A 66 14.65 8.76 6.61
CA ASP A 66 14.03 7.61 7.25
C ASP A 66 12.52 7.78 7.21
N LEU A 67 11.85 6.68 6.98
CA LEU A 67 10.41 6.61 7.03
C LEU A 67 10.00 5.73 8.21
N GLN A 68 9.12 6.25 9.05
CA GLN A 68 8.49 5.40 10.05
C GLN A 68 7.42 4.56 9.39
N TYR A 69 7.31 3.32 9.82
CA TYR A 69 6.38 2.40 9.18
C TYR A 69 5.87 1.35 10.16
N ILE A 70 4.75 0.74 9.76
CA ILE A 70 4.18 -0.42 10.42
C ILE A 70 4.28 -1.55 9.43
N SER A 71 4.84 -2.68 9.84
CA SER A 71 4.90 -3.85 8.99
C SER A 71 3.51 -4.42 8.77
N VAL A 72 3.23 -4.86 7.56
CA VAL A 72 1.97 -5.57 7.28
C VAL A 72 2.09 -7.01 7.76
N ASP A 73 0.98 -7.57 8.21
CA ASP A 73 0.92 -8.97 8.60
C ASP A 73 -0.45 -9.56 8.23
N ASP A 74 -0.62 -10.85 8.48
CA ASP A 74 -1.82 -11.58 8.08
C ASP A 74 -3.07 -11.15 8.82
N TYR A 75 -2.93 -10.47 9.94
CA TYR A 75 -4.07 -10.09 10.78
C TYR A 75 -4.49 -8.64 10.57
N ALA A 76 -3.66 -7.83 9.95
CA ALA A 76 -3.99 -6.44 9.72
C ALA A 76 -5.13 -6.32 8.72
N ARG A 77 -6.02 -5.39 8.98
CA ARG A 77 -7.17 -5.10 8.13
C ARG A 77 -7.20 -3.61 7.84
N TYR A 78 -7.52 -3.30 6.59
CA TYR A 78 -7.47 -1.92 6.12
C TYR A 78 -8.76 -1.56 5.41
N LYS A 79 -9.34 -0.44 5.79
CA LYS A 79 -10.51 0.09 5.11
C LYS A 79 -10.02 0.96 3.95
N ILE A 80 -10.36 0.58 2.72
CA ILE A 80 -9.84 1.25 1.54
C ILE A 80 -10.98 1.55 0.58
N VAL A 81 -10.90 2.72 -0.03
CA VAL A 81 -11.85 3.15 -1.07
C VAL A 81 -11.52 2.42 -2.38
N ILE A 82 -12.56 2.03 -3.09
CA ILE A 82 -12.45 1.35 -4.38
C ILE A 82 -12.83 2.33 -5.47
N THR A 83 -12.04 2.38 -6.52
CA THR A 83 -12.29 3.23 -7.69
C THR A 83 -12.31 2.40 -8.96
N GLY A 84 -12.77 2.99 -10.03
CA GLY A 84 -12.80 2.36 -11.35
C GLY A 84 -14.00 1.45 -11.60
N TRP A 85 -14.52 0.85 -10.57
CA TRP A 85 -15.68 -0.06 -10.66
C TRP A 85 -16.38 -0.10 -9.30
N THR A 86 -17.62 -0.56 -9.31
CA THR A 86 -18.34 -0.78 -8.05
C THR A 86 -18.31 -2.26 -7.70
N ILE A 87 -18.30 -2.54 -6.41
CA ILE A 87 -18.29 -3.90 -5.90
C ILE A 87 -19.65 -4.24 -5.29
N THR A 88 -19.86 -5.53 -5.07
CA THR A 88 -21.02 -6.05 -4.35
C THR A 88 -20.53 -7.00 -3.27
N LYS A 89 -21.46 -7.42 -2.42
CA LYS A 89 -21.12 -8.40 -1.39
C LYS A 89 -20.60 -9.71 -1.96
N ALA A 90 -21.00 -10.05 -3.18
CA ALA A 90 -20.52 -11.26 -3.84
C ALA A 90 -19.02 -11.20 -4.18
N ASP A 91 -18.44 -10.02 -4.12
CA ASP A 91 -17.02 -9.85 -4.42
C ASP A 91 -16.13 -10.08 -3.20
N GLU A 92 -16.68 -10.37 -2.04
CA GLU A 92 -15.87 -10.76 -0.89
C GLU A 92 -15.01 -11.97 -1.24
N TRP A 93 -13.80 -12.00 -0.70
CA TRP A 93 -12.78 -13.03 -0.94
C TRP A 93 -12.05 -12.92 -2.28
N LYS A 94 -12.42 -11.97 -3.12
CA LYS A 94 -11.67 -11.71 -4.34
C LYS A 94 -10.46 -10.84 -4.08
N TYR A 95 -9.56 -10.81 -5.04
CA TYR A 95 -8.27 -10.12 -4.94
C TYR A 95 -8.23 -8.94 -5.89
N TYR A 96 -7.53 -7.89 -5.48
CA TYR A 96 -7.46 -6.64 -6.21
C TYR A 96 -6.08 -6.03 -6.12
N ASP A 97 -5.77 -5.18 -7.09
CA ASP A 97 -4.54 -4.38 -7.06
C ASP A 97 -4.79 -3.02 -6.44
N ILE A 98 -3.73 -2.43 -5.91
CA ILE A 98 -3.76 -1.07 -5.40
C ILE A 98 -3.26 -0.11 -6.48
N LEU A 99 -3.84 1.08 -6.50
CA LEU A 99 -3.41 2.17 -7.39
C LEU A 99 -2.44 3.11 -6.67
N ALA A 100 -1.74 3.91 -7.46
CA ALA A 100 -0.76 4.85 -6.92
C ALA A 100 -1.38 5.88 -5.97
N ASP A 101 -2.66 6.20 -6.15
CA ASP A 101 -3.38 7.10 -5.25
C ASP A 101 -3.85 6.40 -3.97
N GLN A 102 -3.45 5.15 -3.77
CA GLN A 102 -3.74 4.34 -2.61
C GLN A 102 -5.22 3.97 -2.49
N THR A 103 -5.92 3.96 -3.60
CA THR A 103 -7.25 3.34 -3.70
C THR A 103 -7.13 1.96 -4.33
N VAL A 104 -8.15 1.14 -4.17
CA VAL A 104 -8.20 -0.18 -4.79
C VAL A 104 -8.76 -0.05 -6.20
N ASP A 105 -8.12 -0.72 -7.15
CA ASP A 105 -8.60 -0.75 -8.53
C ASP A 105 -9.69 -1.81 -8.66
N GLY A 106 -10.94 -1.37 -8.68
CA GLY A 106 -12.09 -2.28 -8.78
C GLY A 106 -12.16 -3.04 -10.09
N THR A 107 -11.37 -2.65 -11.09
CA THR A 107 -11.36 -3.35 -12.38
C THR A 107 -10.40 -4.54 -12.41
N THR A 108 -9.58 -4.72 -11.38
CA THR A 108 -8.58 -5.81 -11.35
C THR A 108 -9.06 -7.06 -10.61
N GLU A 109 -10.35 -7.15 -10.36
CA GLU A 109 -10.95 -8.29 -9.68
C GLU A 109 -10.42 -9.62 -10.22
N SER A 110 -10.05 -10.51 -9.31
CA SER A 110 -9.52 -11.81 -9.66
C SER A 110 -9.87 -12.86 -8.60
N ALA A 111 -10.04 -14.09 -9.04
CA ALA A 111 -10.11 -15.22 -8.13
C ALA A 111 -8.70 -15.69 -7.74
N ALA A 112 -7.70 -15.26 -8.48
CA ALA A 112 -6.30 -15.53 -8.14
C ALA A 112 -5.80 -14.51 -7.11
N THR A 113 -4.58 -14.65 -6.71
CA THR A 113 -4.01 -13.80 -5.66
C THR A 113 -3.37 -12.57 -6.27
N TRP A 114 -3.81 -11.42 -5.79
CA TRP A 114 -3.19 -10.13 -6.06
C TRP A 114 -2.67 -9.53 -4.76
N GLN A 115 -2.46 -8.22 -4.72
CA GLN A 115 -1.89 -7.54 -3.56
C GLN A 115 -2.82 -7.52 -2.36
N LEU A 116 -4.12 -7.35 -2.61
CA LEU A 116 -5.13 -7.18 -1.57
C LEU A 116 -6.25 -8.18 -1.75
N LYS A 117 -6.74 -8.68 -0.63
CA LYS A 117 -7.92 -9.57 -0.61
C LYS A 117 -9.05 -8.86 0.11
N MET A 118 -10.22 -8.81 -0.51
CA MET A 118 -11.39 -8.24 0.14
C MET A 118 -11.89 -9.18 1.22
N GLU A 119 -11.90 -8.70 2.45
CA GLU A 119 -12.36 -9.47 3.59
C GLU A 119 -13.80 -9.18 3.94
N GLU A 120 -14.23 -7.93 3.76
CA GLU A 120 -15.58 -7.54 4.11
C GLU A 120 -16.07 -6.40 3.23
N TYR A 121 -17.23 -6.60 2.63
CA TYR A 121 -17.93 -5.57 1.87
C TYR A 121 -18.59 -4.58 2.82
N LEU A 122 -18.41 -3.29 2.57
CA LEU A 122 -19.07 -2.24 3.35
C LEU A 122 -20.05 -1.45 2.49
N SER A 123 -19.64 -1.08 1.30
CA SER A 123 -20.52 -0.38 0.34
C SER A 123 -19.98 -0.63 -1.06
N SER A 124 -20.66 -0.07 -2.07
CA SER A 124 -20.23 -0.28 -3.46
C SER A 124 -18.85 0.27 -3.76
N THR A 125 -18.31 1.14 -2.92
CA THR A 125 -17.01 1.79 -3.13
C THR A 125 -16.09 1.71 -1.91
N LEU A 126 -16.43 0.90 -0.93
CA LEU A 126 -15.65 0.81 0.30
C LEU A 126 -15.66 -0.61 0.83
N ALA A 127 -14.52 -1.12 1.19
CA ALA A 127 -14.41 -2.45 1.77
C ALA A 127 -13.20 -2.55 2.69
N ILE A 128 -13.15 -3.64 3.42
CA ILE A 128 -12.03 -3.98 4.28
C ILE A 128 -11.18 -5.03 3.58
N PHE A 129 -9.87 -4.79 3.56
CA PHE A 129 -8.92 -5.65 2.86
C PHE A 129 -7.83 -6.15 3.80
N SER A 130 -7.28 -7.29 3.43
CA SER A 130 -6.01 -7.77 3.98
C SER A 130 -4.96 -7.76 2.89
N VAL A 131 -3.69 -7.75 3.29
CA VAL A 131 -2.59 -7.80 2.32
C VAL A 131 -2.31 -9.24 1.96
N ALA A 132 -2.35 -9.55 0.69
CA ALA A 132 -2.13 -10.90 0.19
C ALA A 132 -0.78 -11.07 -0.50
N ASN A 133 -0.31 -10.06 -1.21
CA ASN A 133 1.01 -10.04 -1.88
C ASN A 133 1.30 -11.25 -2.73
N LYS A 134 0.78 -11.24 -3.93
CA LYS A 134 1.16 -12.27 -4.89
C LYS A 134 1.58 -11.70 -6.21
#